data_bc9866b4a7d19f2b7560d00a6ee18f0d
#
_entry.id   bc9866b4a7d19f2b7560d00a6ee18f0d
#
_cell.length_a   1.000
_cell.length_b   1.000
_cell.length_c   1.000
_cell.angle_alpha   90.00
_cell.angle_beta   90.00
_cell.angle_gamma   90.00
#
_symmetry.space_group_name_H-M   'P 1'
#
loop_
_entity.id
_entity.type
_entity.pdbx_description
1 polymer ?
#
loop_
_entity_poly.entity_id
_entity_poly.type
_entity_poly.pdbx_seq_one_letter_code
_entity_poly.pdbx_strand_id
1 'polypeptide(L)'
;MGLTIVGCGYLGKALARQLQTRRPGLRLTLTTTRAERHGELADLADQLLLCDATDPSQLLKALRHNHTAVFCLAPGGDRQVNADGYRQTFVDSFRCLGSLLPGLPHLRQIIYTGSCSVYGLSLIHISEPT
;
A
#
# COMPACT_ATOMS: atom_id res chain seq x y z
N MET A 1 8.74 -13.94 8.21
CA MET A 1 7.73 -13.56 7.24
C MET A 1 7.45 -12.07 7.39
N GLY A 2 7.37 -11.37 6.27
CA GLY A 2 7.22 -9.93 6.29
C GLY A 2 6.00 -9.44 5.54
N LEU A 3 5.47 -8.31 6.02
CA LEU A 3 4.33 -7.64 5.39
C LEU A 3 4.66 -6.16 5.24
N THR A 4 4.37 -5.62 4.07
CA THR A 4 4.54 -4.20 3.78
C THR A 4 3.18 -3.55 3.59
N ILE A 5 2.96 -2.41 4.25
CA ILE A 5 1.80 -1.58 4.01
C ILE A 5 2.26 -0.38 3.18
N VAL A 6 1.81 -0.32 1.94
CA VAL A 6 2.15 0.76 1.03
C VAL A 6 1.07 1.82 1.12
N GLY A 7 1.47 3.02 1.51
CA GLY A 7 0.52 4.10 1.72
C GLY A 7 -0.11 4.07 3.09
N CYS A 8 0.70 4.38 4.11
CA CYS A 8 0.22 4.30 5.49
C CYS A 8 -0.51 5.59 5.90
N GLY A 9 -1.73 5.74 5.40
CA GLY A 9 -2.64 6.78 5.84
C GLY A 9 -3.45 6.32 7.03
N TYR A 10 -4.69 6.77 7.11
CA TYR A 10 -5.57 6.42 8.23
C TYR A 10 -5.79 4.92 8.33
N LEU A 11 -6.16 4.29 7.22
CA LEU A 11 -6.45 2.85 7.20
C LEU A 11 -5.18 2.04 7.44
N GLY A 12 -4.09 2.40 6.77
CA GLY A 12 -2.82 1.70 6.94
C GLY A 12 -2.31 1.76 8.36
N LYS A 13 -2.46 2.90 9.01
CA LYS A 13 -2.05 3.06 10.41
C LYS A 13 -2.90 2.19 11.33
N ALA A 14 -4.20 2.14 11.11
CA ALA A 14 -5.09 1.30 11.90
C ALA A 14 -4.74 -0.18 11.73
N LEU A 15 -4.47 -0.60 10.50
CA LEU A 15 -4.04 -1.97 10.22
C LEU A 15 -2.72 -2.29 10.91
N ALA A 16 -1.77 -1.38 10.85
CA ALA A 16 -0.47 -1.58 11.49
C ALA A 16 -0.61 -1.80 13.00
N ARG A 17 -1.45 -1.02 13.64
CA ARG A 17 -1.71 -1.18 15.07
C ARG A 17 -2.29 -2.54 15.40
N GLN A 18 -3.26 -3.00 14.60
CA GLN A 18 -3.87 -4.30 14.81
C GLN A 18 -2.86 -5.42 14.61
N LEU A 19 -2.04 -5.34 13.59
CA LEU A 19 -1.03 -6.36 13.32
C LEU A 19 0.03 -6.40 14.41
N GLN A 20 0.44 -5.25 14.91
CA GLN A 20 1.43 -5.20 15.98
C GLN A 20 0.92 -5.90 17.23
N THR A 21 -0.36 -5.75 17.53
CA THR A 21 -0.98 -6.37 18.69
C THR A 21 -1.23 -7.86 18.50
N ARG A 22 -1.75 -8.24 17.32
CA ARG A 22 -2.21 -9.62 17.07
C ARG A 22 -1.12 -10.53 16.54
N ARG A 23 -0.15 -9.98 15.85
CA ARG A 23 0.92 -10.74 15.21
C ARG A 23 2.28 -10.13 15.54
N PRO A 24 2.69 -10.15 16.80
CA PRO A 24 3.92 -9.46 17.20
C PRO A 24 5.20 -10.03 16.56
N GLY A 25 5.14 -11.27 16.06
CA GLY A 25 6.29 -11.85 15.36
C GLY A 25 6.35 -11.49 13.88
N LEU A 26 5.36 -10.78 13.37
CA LEU A 26 5.33 -10.38 11.98
C LEU A 26 6.24 -9.17 11.76
N ARG A 27 7.12 -9.28 10.77
CA ARG A 27 7.98 -8.16 10.41
C ARG A 27 7.19 -7.17 9.57
N LEU A 28 7.07 -5.94 10.04
CA LEU A 28 6.20 -4.96 9.44
C LEU A 28 7.00 -3.80 8.86
N THR A 29 6.79 -3.53 7.58
CA THR A 29 7.33 -2.38 6.88
C THR A 29 6.18 -1.43 6.53
N LEU A 30 6.33 -0.17 6.89
CA LEU A 30 5.36 0.86 6.54
C LEU A 30 5.96 1.84 5.56
N THR A 31 5.15 2.37 4.66
CA THR A 31 5.58 3.42 3.76
C THR A 31 4.66 4.61 3.82
N THR A 32 5.22 5.78 3.62
CA THR A 32 4.48 7.04 3.52
C THR A 32 5.16 7.94 2.51
N THR A 33 4.41 8.81 1.88
CA THR A 33 4.99 9.84 1.01
C THR A 33 5.29 11.12 1.78
N ARG A 34 4.92 11.20 3.06
CA ARG A 34 5.05 12.40 3.87
C ARG A 34 6.06 12.20 4.99
N ALA A 35 7.19 12.91 4.88
CA ALA A 35 8.24 12.82 5.89
C ALA A 35 7.76 13.25 7.28
N GLU A 36 6.82 14.18 7.35
CA GLU A 36 6.31 14.67 8.63
C GLU A 36 5.51 13.62 9.41
N ARG A 37 5.10 12.55 8.76
CA ARG A 37 4.41 11.47 9.45
C ARG A 37 5.35 10.44 10.05
N HIS A 38 6.63 10.60 9.85
CA HIS A 38 7.62 9.61 10.27
C HIS A 38 7.54 9.35 11.79
N GLY A 39 7.40 10.41 12.58
CA GLY A 39 7.37 10.27 14.03
C GLY A 39 6.17 9.46 14.54
N GLU A 40 5.00 9.64 13.93
CA GLU A 40 3.82 8.93 14.41
C GLU A 40 3.76 7.47 13.93
N LEU A 41 4.51 7.14 12.88
CA LEU A 41 4.50 5.79 12.30
C LEU A 41 5.67 4.93 12.75
N ALA A 42 6.74 5.54 13.22
CA ALA A 42 7.98 4.82 13.51
C ALA A 42 7.80 3.73 14.58
N ASP A 43 6.94 3.97 15.55
CA ASP A 43 6.71 3.01 16.64
C ASP A 43 5.85 1.82 16.21
N LEU A 44 5.24 1.89 15.04
CA LEU A 44 4.32 0.86 14.56
C LEU A 44 5.00 -0.14 13.62
N ALA A 45 6.26 0.08 13.27
CA ALA A 45 6.90 -0.70 12.23
C ALA A 45 8.32 -1.09 12.60
N ASP A 46 8.76 -2.20 12.06
CA ASP A 46 10.18 -2.58 12.12
C ASP A 46 10.99 -1.72 11.15
N GLN A 47 10.38 -1.29 10.06
CA GLN A 47 11.01 -0.44 9.08
C GLN A 47 10.00 0.55 8.53
N LEU A 48 10.40 1.81 8.40
CA LEU A 48 9.57 2.86 7.84
C LEU A 48 10.31 3.52 6.69
N LEU A 49 9.67 3.58 5.52
CA LEU A 49 10.28 4.11 4.31
C LEU A 49 9.45 5.24 3.73
N LEU A 50 10.13 6.23 3.18
CA LEU A 50 9.49 7.18 2.28
C LEU A 50 9.39 6.51 0.92
N CYS A 51 8.17 6.40 0.39
CA CYS A 51 7.96 5.68 -0.84
C CYS A 51 6.78 6.25 -1.62
N ASP A 52 7.05 6.59 -2.85
CA ASP A 52 6.03 6.89 -3.84
C ASP A 52 5.77 5.59 -4.61
N ALA A 53 4.53 5.11 -4.55
CA ALA A 53 4.17 3.83 -5.15
C ALA A 53 4.23 3.84 -6.68
N THR A 54 4.39 5.01 -7.29
CA THR A 54 4.58 5.13 -8.74
C THR A 54 6.05 5.18 -9.15
N ASP A 55 6.96 5.17 -8.18
CA ASP A 55 8.39 5.15 -8.44
C ASP A 55 8.90 3.72 -8.33
N PRO A 56 9.36 3.11 -9.44
CA PRO A 56 9.74 1.69 -9.42
C PRO A 56 10.84 1.36 -8.42
N SER A 57 11.86 2.20 -8.30
CA SER A 57 12.96 1.89 -7.40
C SER A 57 12.55 1.99 -5.94
N GLN A 58 11.70 2.97 -5.59
CA GLN A 58 11.20 3.09 -4.23
C GLN A 58 10.26 1.95 -3.88
N LEU A 59 9.36 1.60 -4.79
CA LEU A 59 8.41 0.53 -4.54
C LEU A 59 9.13 -0.82 -4.43
N LEU A 60 10.11 -1.08 -5.28
CA LEU A 60 10.90 -2.31 -5.20
C LEU A 60 11.58 -2.43 -3.83
N LYS A 61 12.15 -1.33 -3.34
CA LYS A 61 12.81 -1.33 -2.05
C LYS A 61 11.85 -1.64 -0.91
N ALA A 62 10.62 -1.18 -1.01
CA ALA A 62 9.61 -1.44 0.01
C ALA A 62 9.10 -2.88 -0.02
N LEU A 63 9.09 -3.52 -1.18
CA LEU A 63 8.47 -4.83 -1.37
C LEU A 63 9.43 -6.01 -1.30
N ARG A 64 10.68 -5.80 -1.63
CA ARG A 64 11.58 -6.92 -1.91
C ARG A 64 11.88 -7.69 -0.65
N HIS A 65 11.75 -8.09 0.17
CA HIS A 65 11.98 -8.97 1.31
C HIS A 65 10.69 -9.31 2.05
N ASN A 66 9.55 -8.96 1.44
CA ASN A 66 8.27 -9.18 2.07
C ASN A 66 7.46 -10.21 1.30
N HIS A 67 6.59 -10.91 2.03
CA HIS A 67 5.74 -11.95 1.45
C HIS A 67 4.35 -11.41 1.10
N THR A 68 3.91 -10.40 1.81
CA THR A 68 2.59 -9.81 1.63
C THR A 68 2.70 -8.29 1.49
N ALA A 69 1.99 -7.74 0.54
CA ALA A 69 1.90 -6.30 0.35
C ALA A 69 0.44 -5.86 0.43
N VAL A 70 0.17 -4.88 1.27
CA VAL A 70 -1.16 -4.29 1.41
C VAL A 70 -1.08 -2.86 0.92
N PHE A 71 -1.82 -2.55 -0.12
CA PHE A 71 -1.84 -1.22 -0.71
C PHE A 71 -3.04 -0.45 -0.17
N CYS A 72 -2.76 0.53 0.68
CA CYS A 72 -3.77 1.40 1.28
C CYS A 72 -3.61 2.81 0.75
N LEU A 73 -3.55 2.92 -0.57
CA LEU A 73 -3.29 4.19 -1.23
C LEU A 73 -4.53 5.07 -1.26
N ALA A 74 -4.31 6.37 -1.18
CA ALA A 74 -5.34 7.36 -1.36
C ALA A 74 -4.76 8.53 -2.11
N PRO A 75 -5.56 9.21 -2.94
CA PRO A 75 -5.11 10.46 -3.56
C PRO A 75 -4.70 11.45 -2.48
N GLY A 76 -3.70 12.24 -2.79
CA GLY A 76 -3.05 13.06 -1.79
C GLY A 76 -3.96 14.00 -1.03
N GLY A 77 -3.89 13.90 0.27
CA GLY A 77 -4.32 14.86 1.23
C GLY A 77 -5.77 15.33 1.15
N ASP A 78 -5.95 16.58 1.42
CA ASP A 78 -7.23 17.27 1.42
C ASP A 78 -7.61 17.80 0.04
N ARG A 79 -6.85 17.46 -0.97
CA ARG A 79 -7.12 17.93 -2.31
C ARG A 79 -8.33 17.26 -2.89
N GLN A 80 -9.07 18.02 -3.65
CA GLN A 80 -10.17 17.48 -4.40
C GLN A 80 -9.65 16.43 -5.37
N VAL A 81 -10.24 15.26 -5.30
CA VAL A 81 -9.80 14.15 -6.13
C VAL A 81 -10.47 14.24 -7.49
N ASN A 82 -9.66 14.32 -8.54
CA ASN A 82 -10.13 14.27 -9.91
C ASN A 82 -9.66 12.98 -10.60
N ALA A 83 -10.02 12.83 -11.87
CA ALA A 83 -9.68 11.64 -12.62
C ALA A 83 -8.17 11.39 -12.69
N ASP A 84 -7.39 12.46 -12.83
CA ASP A 84 -5.94 12.33 -12.89
C ASP A 84 -5.35 11.89 -11.55
N GLY A 85 -5.89 12.38 -10.46
CA GLY A 85 -5.47 11.96 -9.13
C GLY A 85 -5.73 10.49 -8.87
N TYR A 86 -6.90 10.02 -9.24
CA TYR A 86 -7.21 8.59 -9.14
C TYR A 86 -6.31 7.76 -10.03
N ARG A 87 -6.09 8.21 -11.25
CA ARG A 87 -5.25 7.50 -12.19
C ARG A 87 -3.83 7.35 -11.65
N GLN A 88 -3.26 8.44 -11.18
CA GLN A 88 -1.91 8.40 -10.63
C GLN A 88 -1.82 7.51 -9.41
N THR A 89 -2.79 7.59 -8.54
CA THR A 89 -2.75 6.84 -7.29
C THR A 89 -2.97 5.35 -7.52
N PHE A 90 -3.99 4.99 -8.28
CA PHE A 90 -4.40 3.60 -8.39
C PHE A 90 -3.88 2.91 -9.64
N VAL A 91 -4.01 3.53 -10.80
CA VAL A 91 -3.61 2.88 -12.05
C VAL A 91 -2.10 2.87 -12.20
N ASP A 92 -1.45 3.99 -11.97
CA ASP A 92 -0.01 4.08 -12.18
C ASP A 92 0.74 3.27 -11.14
N SER A 93 0.28 3.25 -9.89
CA SER A 93 0.89 2.42 -8.87
C SER A 93 0.70 0.94 -9.18
N PHE A 94 -0.47 0.55 -9.66
CA PHE A 94 -0.74 -0.82 -10.03
C PHE A 94 0.14 -1.26 -11.21
N ARG A 95 0.33 -0.40 -12.20
CA ARG A 95 1.25 -0.69 -13.30
C ARG A 95 2.68 -0.82 -12.83
N CYS A 96 3.08 0.07 -11.93
CA CYS A 96 4.42 0.00 -11.35
C CYS A 96 4.63 -1.34 -10.66
N LEU A 97 3.68 -1.76 -9.84
CA LEU A 97 3.73 -3.06 -9.18
C LEU A 97 3.85 -4.19 -10.20
N GLY A 98 3.01 -4.16 -11.24
CA GLY A 98 3.02 -5.20 -12.26
C GLY A 98 4.37 -5.34 -12.93
N SER A 99 5.04 -4.23 -13.20
CA SER A 99 6.36 -4.26 -13.83
C SER A 99 7.44 -4.83 -12.91
N LEU A 100 7.23 -4.79 -11.61
CA LEU A 100 8.21 -5.27 -10.64
C LEU A 100 8.02 -6.73 -10.25
N LEU A 101 6.86 -7.30 -10.51
CA LEU A 101 6.53 -8.66 -10.04
C LEU A 101 7.56 -9.72 -10.44
N PRO A 102 8.10 -9.71 -11.66
CA PRO A 102 9.13 -10.72 -12.01
C PRO A 102 10.36 -10.64 -11.11
N GLY A 103 10.65 -9.49 -10.55
CA GLY A 103 11.79 -9.31 -9.64
C GLY A 103 11.45 -9.49 -8.17
N LEU A 104 10.25 -9.96 -7.86
CA LEU A 104 9.77 -10.11 -6.48
C LEU A 104 9.35 -11.56 -6.20
N PRO A 105 10.28 -12.51 -6.23
CA PRO A 105 9.90 -13.93 -6.10
C PRO A 105 9.36 -14.30 -4.73
N HIS A 106 9.62 -13.49 -3.72
CA HIS A 106 9.13 -13.76 -2.37
C HIS A 106 7.74 -13.21 -2.10
N LEU A 107 7.27 -12.29 -2.94
CA LEU A 107 5.96 -11.69 -2.78
C LEU A 107 4.89 -12.69 -3.22
N ARG A 108 4.04 -13.11 -2.29
CA ARG A 108 3.04 -14.16 -2.52
C ARG A 108 1.62 -13.65 -2.51
N GLN A 109 1.37 -12.54 -1.81
CA GLN A 109 0.03 -12.06 -1.63
C GLN A 109 0.00 -10.55 -1.76
N ILE A 110 -0.96 -10.06 -2.52
CA ILE A 110 -1.16 -8.63 -2.71
C ILE A 110 -2.61 -8.32 -2.36
N ILE A 111 -2.80 -7.39 -1.45
CA ILE A 111 -4.12 -6.93 -1.04
C ILE A 111 -4.22 -5.46 -1.41
N TYR A 112 -5.24 -5.12 -2.16
CA TYR A 112 -5.44 -3.76 -2.65
C TYR A 112 -6.74 -3.23 -2.10
N THR A 113 -6.68 -2.18 -1.29
CA THR A 113 -7.88 -1.53 -0.77
C THR A 113 -8.27 -0.38 -1.70
N GLY A 114 -9.55 -0.15 -1.81
CA GLY A 114 -10.03 0.93 -2.66
C GLY A 114 -11.42 1.37 -2.25
N SER A 115 -11.83 2.50 -2.82
CA SER A 115 -13.16 3.02 -2.61
C SER A 115 -14.13 2.41 -3.62
N CYS A 116 -15.29 2.00 -3.15
CA CYS A 116 -16.33 1.49 -4.03
C CYS A 116 -16.76 2.51 -5.08
N SER A 117 -16.62 3.78 -4.78
CA SER A 117 -17.01 4.84 -5.72
C SER A 117 -16.16 4.85 -6.98
N VAL A 118 -14.97 4.27 -6.93
CA VAL A 118 -14.09 4.17 -8.10
C VAL A 118 -14.68 3.24 -9.17
N TYR A 119 -15.38 2.21 -8.74
CA TYR A 119 -15.88 1.18 -9.64
C TYR A 119 -17.27 1.48 -10.18
N GLY A 120 -18.05 2.28 -9.48
CA GLY A 120 -19.42 2.55 -9.88
C GLY A 120 -20.22 1.26 -10.01
N LEU A 121 -21.01 1.16 -11.07
CA LEU A 121 -21.87 -0.01 -11.28
C LEU A 121 -21.08 -1.28 -11.61
N SER A 122 -19.86 -1.15 -12.03
CA SER A 122 -19.04 -2.32 -12.36
C SER A 122 -18.62 -3.09 -11.12
N LEU A 123 -18.82 -2.52 -9.93
CA LEU A 123 -18.49 -3.20 -8.69
C LEU A 123 -19.16 -4.56 -8.56
N ILE A 124 -20.38 -4.68 -9.05
CA ILE A 124 -21.11 -5.94 -8.99
C ILE A 124 -20.34 -7.07 -9.67
N HIS A 125 -19.73 -6.78 -10.79
CA HIS A 125 -18.95 -7.76 -11.52
C HIS A 125 -17.62 -8.05 -10.88
N ILE A 126 -17.00 -7.02 -10.31
CA ILE A 126 -15.67 -7.14 -9.73
C ILE A 126 -15.69 -7.93 -8.43
N SER A 127 -16.75 -7.78 -7.65
CA SER A 127 -16.85 -8.46 -6.37
C SER A 127 -17.20 -9.92 -6.48
N GLU A 128 -17.55 -10.39 -7.66
CA GLU A 128 -17.93 -11.78 -7.89
C GLU A 128 -16.71 -12.68 -7.73
N PRO A 129 -16.76 -13.66 -6.83
CA PRO A 129 -15.67 -14.61 -6.72
C PRO A 129 -15.62 -15.51 -7.95
N THR A 130 -14.45 -15.68 -8.43
CA THR A 130 -14.25 -16.53 -9.60
C THR A 130 -13.86 -17.94 -9.22
#